data_a95293c65f21d49dab6a885d48e354e5
#
_entry.id   a95293c65f21d49dab6a885d48e354e5
#
_cell.length_a   1.000
_cell.length_b   1.000
_cell.length_c   1.000
_cell.angle_alpha   90.00
_cell.angle_beta   90.00
_cell.angle_gamma   90.00
#
_symmetry.space_group_name_H-M   'P 1'
#
loop_
_entity.id
_entity.type
_entity.pdbx_description
1 polymer ?
#
loop_
_entity_poly.entity_id
_entity_poly.type
_entity_poly.pdbx_seq_one_letter_code
_entity_poly.pdbx_strand_id
1 'polypeptide(L)'
;STQGYSSAASDVYKRQLFIEDMQSPEDYYDSPRTATLARWLRFFSVIMSILIPAIYVSLQNFNYQILPAKFLITIINATGAIPFRPLEEMIIVLLLFDILREANSRMPRFAGLSLSVVGAIVLGDAAIKAGLLGAPAVMIGALSGIGLYTMPDNTLLFSLLRLVLTLVGGLMGLYGLIIAGLMLLSYMIGLSDFGSPYLAPFAPSIEQDKKDALFKRDIYSLDKRPHSIRTVSYTHLRAHETRHDL
;
A
#
# COMPACT_ATOMS: atom_id res chain seq x y z
N SER A 1 28.74 20.12 17.33
CA SER A 1 28.62 18.62 17.35
C SER A 1 27.18 18.08 17.21
N THR A 2 26.20 18.95 16.94
CA THR A 2 24.79 18.55 16.71
C THR A 2 24.51 17.96 15.32
N GLN A 3 25.40 18.15 14.35
CA GLN A 3 25.24 17.64 13.00
C GLN A 3 25.43 16.11 12.88
N GLY A 4 26.20 15.49 13.77
CA GLY A 4 26.42 14.04 13.76
C GLY A 4 25.20 13.23 14.21
N TYR A 5 24.39 13.78 15.11
CA TYR A 5 23.16 13.12 15.59
C TYR A 5 22.02 13.20 14.55
N SER A 6 21.96 14.30 13.79
CA SER A 6 20.94 14.44 12.75
C SER A 6 21.17 13.49 11.58
N SER A 7 22.41 13.20 11.20
CA SER A 7 22.71 12.26 10.10
C SER A 7 22.42 10.81 10.50
N ALA A 8 22.79 10.41 11.72
CA ALA A 8 22.49 9.05 12.21
C ALA A 8 20.98 8.82 12.38
N ALA A 9 20.23 9.82 12.85
CA ALA A 9 18.77 9.74 12.93
C ALA A 9 18.13 9.73 11.55
N SER A 10 18.66 10.50 10.58
CA SER A 10 18.15 10.47 9.20
C SER A 10 18.48 9.17 8.47
N ASP A 11 19.61 8.51 8.79
CA ASP A 11 19.96 7.21 8.22
C ASP A 11 19.08 6.07 8.75
N VAL A 12 18.65 6.15 9.99
CA VAL A 12 17.64 5.23 10.55
C VAL A 12 16.28 5.45 9.90
N TYR A 13 15.91 6.69 9.58
CA TYR A 13 14.64 7.03 8.92
C TYR A 13 14.60 6.64 7.43
N LYS A 14 15.75 6.39 6.80
CA LYS A 14 15.83 6.02 5.38
C LYS A 14 15.74 4.52 5.11
N ARG A 15 15.79 3.68 6.12
CA ARG A 15 15.65 2.24 5.95
C ARG A 15 14.17 1.87 6.02
N GLN A 16 13.53 1.81 4.87
CA GLN A 16 12.14 1.39 4.75
C GLN A 16 12.10 -0.10 4.42
N LEU A 17 11.95 -0.93 5.45
CA LEU A 17 11.59 -2.33 5.29
C LEU A 17 10.08 -2.42 5.10
N PHE A 18 9.63 -3.33 4.23
CA PHE A 18 8.20 -3.54 3.97
C PHE A 18 7.36 -3.71 5.23
N ILE A 19 7.93 -4.31 6.27
CA ILE A 19 7.26 -4.53 7.55
C ILE A 19 7.19 -3.28 8.41
N GLU A 20 8.22 -2.43 8.36
CA GLU A 20 8.19 -1.16 9.09
C GLU A 20 7.10 -0.24 8.57
N ASP A 21 6.83 -0.28 7.26
CA ASP A 21 5.70 0.45 6.65
C ASP A 21 4.33 -0.04 7.15
N MET A 22 4.25 -1.31 7.61
CA MET A 22 3.03 -1.90 8.19
C MET A 22 2.84 -1.56 9.67
N GLN A 23 3.87 -1.05 10.33
CA GLN A 23 3.86 -0.69 11.74
C GLN A 23 3.52 0.77 11.91
N SER A 24 2.68 1.09 12.92
CA SER A 24 2.42 2.45 13.33
C SER A 24 2.92 2.65 14.77
N PRO A 25 3.41 3.85 15.12
CA PRO A 25 3.77 4.16 16.51
C PRO A 25 2.62 3.90 17.50
N GLU A 26 1.38 4.02 17.06
CA GLU A 26 0.19 3.77 17.87
C GLU A 26 0.06 2.31 18.29
N ASP A 27 0.57 1.36 17.47
CA ASP A 27 0.52 -0.07 17.78
C ASP A 27 1.26 -0.41 19.09
N TYR A 28 2.23 0.44 19.51
CA TYR A 28 3.01 0.19 20.72
C TYR A 28 2.30 0.62 22.00
N TYR A 29 1.28 1.48 21.90
CA TYR A 29 0.46 1.91 23.03
C TYR A 29 -0.71 0.94 23.29
N ASP A 30 -1.11 0.19 22.28
CA ASP A 30 -2.22 -0.75 22.36
C ASP A 30 -1.84 -2.14 22.88
N SER A 31 -2.86 -2.90 23.27
CA SER A 31 -2.67 -4.30 23.67
C SER A 31 -2.09 -5.11 22.49
N PRO A 32 -1.27 -6.17 22.75
CA PRO A 32 -0.66 -6.96 21.67
C PRO A 32 -1.66 -7.57 20.69
N ARG A 33 -2.86 -7.91 21.16
CA ARG A 33 -3.92 -8.48 20.33
C ARG A 33 -4.52 -7.43 19.38
N THR A 34 -4.80 -6.23 19.88
CA THR A 34 -5.36 -5.11 19.10
C THR A 34 -4.36 -4.65 18.04
N ALA A 35 -3.10 -4.48 18.43
CA ALA A 35 -2.04 -4.10 17.51
C ALA A 35 -1.82 -5.15 16.40
N THR A 36 -1.86 -6.45 16.74
CA THR A 36 -1.77 -7.51 15.74
C THR A 36 -2.93 -7.45 14.75
N LEU A 37 -4.15 -7.23 15.22
CA LEU A 37 -5.33 -7.11 14.35
C LEU A 37 -5.22 -5.88 13.44
N ALA A 38 -4.76 -4.73 13.97
CA ALA A 38 -4.55 -3.53 13.18
C ALA A 38 -3.51 -3.73 12.06
N ARG A 39 -2.37 -4.39 12.36
CA ARG A 39 -1.35 -4.75 11.35
C ARG A 39 -1.91 -5.66 10.26
N TRP A 40 -2.70 -6.67 10.62
CA TRP A 40 -3.36 -7.53 9.64
C TRP A 40 -4.36 -6.78 8.78
N LEU A 41 -5.15 -5.88 9.36
CA LEU A 41 -6.09 -5.05 8.62
C LEU A 41 -5.36 -4.15 7.62
N ARG A 42 -4.24 -3.51 8.00
CA ARG A 42 -3.43 -2.70 7.06
C ARG A 42 -2.89 -3.56 5.92
N PHE A 43 -2.32 -4.72 6.24
CA PHE A 43 -1.79 -5.65 5.24
C PHE A 43 -2.84 -6.08 4.21
N PHE A 44 -4.01 -6.54 4.68
CA PHE A 44 -5.13 -6.90 3.80
C PHE A 44 -5.66 -5.71 3.02
N SER A 45 -5.76 -4.54 3.64
CA SER A 45 -6.24 -3.32 2.99
C SER A 45 -5.37 -2.93 1.79
N VAL A 46 -4.05 -2.96 1.94
CA VAL A 46 -3.12 -2.66 0.85
C VAL A 46 -3.20 -3.69 -0.26
N ILE A 47 -3.16 -4.97 0.07
CA ILE A 47 -3.28 -6.05 -0.93
C ILE A 47 -4.61 -5.93 -1.70
N MET A 48 -5.71 -5.77 -1.00
CA MET A 48 -7.03 -5.59 -1.62
C MET A 48 -7.08 -4.34 -2.48
N SER A 49 -6.52 -3.25 -2.00
CA SER A 49 -6.46 -1.98 -2.73
C SER A 49 -5.74 -2.10 -4.08
N ILE A 50 -4.66 -2.87 -4.12
CA ILE A 50 -3.86 -3.07 -5.33
C ILE A 50 -4.51 -4.10 -6.27
N LEU A 51 -5.05 -5.19 -5.73
CA LEU A 51 -5.51 -6.33 -6.52
C LEU A 51 -6.97 -6.22 -6.99
N ILE A 52 -7.88 -5.63 -6.19
CA ILE A 52 -9.32 -5.61 -6.52
C ILE A 52 -9.61 -4.98 -7.90
N PRO A 53 -9.06 -3.82 -8.28
CA PRO A 53 -9.30 -3.24 -9.59
C PRO A 53 -8.80 -4.13 -10.73
N ALA A 54 -7.61 -4.72 -10.56
CA ALA A 54 -7.03 -5.60 -11.55
C ALA A 54 -7.84 -6.90 -11.73
N ILE A 55 -8.30 -7.49 -10.63
CA ILE A 55 -9.16 -8.69 -10.65
C ILE A 55 -10.49 -8.35 -11.30
N TYR A 56 -11.13 -7.24 -10.95
CA TYR A 56 -12.40 -6.82 -11.52
C TYR A 56 -12.34 -6.69 -13.03
N VAL A 57 -11.34 -5.96 -13.55
CA VAL A 57 -11.16 -5.78 -15.00
C VAL A 57 -10.84 -7.11 -15.69
N SER A 58 -10.00 -7.93 -15.08
CA SER A 58 -9.64 -9.25 -15.59
C SER A 58 -10.84 -10.19 -15.69
N LEU A 59 -11.70 -10.20 -14.67
CA LEU A 59 -12.92 -11.01 -14.67
C LEU A 59 -13.92 -10.55 -15.73
N GLN A 60 -14.08 -9.25 -15.92
CA GLN A 60 -14.99 -8.73 -16.95
C GLN A 60 -14.52 -8.99 -18.37
N ASN A 61 -13.20 -8.85 -18.63
CA ASN A 61 -12.68 -9.01 -19.99
C ASN A 61 -12.52 -10.47 -20.43
N PHE A 62 -12.08 -11.34 -19.52
CA PHE A 62 -11.66 -12.69 -19.89
C PHE A 62 -12.38 -13.81 -19.16
N ASN A 63 -12.76 -13.59 -17.90
CA ASN A 63 -13.18 -14.68 -17.01
C ASN A 63 -14.56 -14.44 -16.39
N TYR A 64 -15.49 -13.85 -17.14
CA TYR A 64 -16.84 -13.54 -16.66
C TYR A 64 -17.61 -14.78 -16.14
N GLN A 65 -17.21 -15.99 -16.57
CA GLN A 65 -17.81 -17.25 -16.14
C GLN A 65 -17.60 -17.57 -14.65
N ILE A 66 -16.58 -16.99 -14.03
CA ILE A 66 -16.28 -17.18 -12.59
C ILE A 66 -17.27 -16.40 -11.73
N LEU A 67 -17.88 -15.33 -12.27
CA LEU A 67 -18.79 -14.48 -11.52
C LEU A 67 -20.15 -15.18 -11.31
N PRO A 68 -20.73 -15.07 -10.10
CA PRO A 68 -22.09 -15.53 -9.87
C PRO A 68 -23.06 -14.88 -10.85
N ALA A 69 -24.00 -15.66 -11.44
CA ALA A 69 -24.88 -15.17 -12.49
C ALA A 69 -25.66 -13.88 -12.12
N LYS A 70 -26.12 -13.77 -10.88
CA LYS A 70 -26.81 -12.56 -10.40
C LYS A 70 -25.90 -11.34 -10.42
N PHE A 71 -24.66 -11.50 -10.00
CA PHE A 71 -23.67 -10.41 -9.98
C PHE A 71 -23.27 -10.01 -11.41
N LEU A 72 -23.07 -10.97 -12.30
CA LEU A 72 -22.79 -10.73 -13.71
C LEU A 72 -23.92 -9.93 -14.38
N ILE A 73 -25.19 -10.31 -14.18
CA ILE A 73 -26.34 -9.57 -14.72
C ILE A 73 -26.37 -8.13 -14.19
N THR A 74 -26.08 -7.92 -12.90
CA THR A 74 -26.01 -6.59 -12.32
C THR A 74 -24.93 -5.74 -12.98
N ILE A 75 -23.74 -6.30 -13.21
CA ILE A 75 -22.64 -5.60 -13.90
C ILE A 75 -23.04 -5.27 -15.34
N ILE A 76 -23.56 -6.25 -16.11
CA ILE A 76 -23.97 -6.03 -17.51
C ILE A 76 -25.02 -4.91 -17.60
N ASN A 77 -26.00 -4.91 -16.72
CA ASN A 77 -27.02 -3.85 -16.70
C ASN A 77 -26.44 -2.48 -16.34
N ALA A 78 -25.44 -2.44 -15.46
CA ALA A 78 -24.82 -1.19 -15.03
C ALA A 78 -23.80 -0.65 -16.06
N THR A 79 -23.20 -1.51 -16.89
CA THR A 79 -22.15 -1.12 -17.84
C THR A 79 -22.60 -1.12 -19.30
N GLY A 80 -23.77 -1.66 -19.61
CA GLY A 80 -24.24 -1.85 -20.98
C GLY A 80 -24.44 -0.57 -21.80
N ALA A 81 -24.61 0.59 -21.15
CA ALA A 81 -24.74 1.89 -21.80
C ALA A 81 -23.44 2.71 -21.82
N ILE A 82 -22.34 2.18 -21.24
CA ILE A 82 -21.10 2.92 -21.10
C ILE A 82 -20.25 2.82 -22.36
N PRO A 83 -19.67 3.93 -22.86
CA PRO A 83 -18.91 3.94 -24.11
C PRO A 83 -17.50 3.32 -23.98
N PHE A 84 -16.98 3.19 -22.75
CA PHE A 84 -15.63 2.71 -22.49
C PHE A 84 -15.59 1.19 -22.24
N ARG A 85 -14.47 0.58 -22.62
CA ARG A 85 -14.18 -0.81 -22.23
C ARG A 85 -13.88 -0.89 -20.72
N PRO A 86 -14.10 -2.04 -20.07
CA PRO A 86 -13.88 -2.17 -18.63
C PRO A 86 -12.48 -1.74 -18.16
N LEU A 87 -11.44 -1.97 -18.98
CA LEU A 87 -10.08 -1.54 -18.67
C LEU A 87 -9.92 -0.01 -18.73
N GLU A 88 -10.43 0.61 -19.80
CA GLU A 88 -10.35 2.05 -19.99
C GLU A 88 -11.13 2.79 -18.90
N GLU A 89 -12.32 2.31 -18.62
CA GLU A 89 -13.19 2.81 -17.56
C GLU A 89 -12.48 2.78 -16.20
N MET A 90 -11.91 1.62 -15.83
CA MET A 90 -11.22 1.47 -14.56
C MET A 90 -10.00 2.37 -14.45
N ILE A 91 -9.19 2.50 -15.51
CA ILE A 91 -8.03 3.40 -15.52
C ILE A 91 -8.47 4.84 -15.30
N ILE A 92 -9.55 5.30 -15.99
CA ILE A 92 -10.08 6.65 -15.81
C ILE A 92 -10.50 6.85 -14.35
N VAL A 93 -11.24 5.92 -13.78
CA VAL A 93 -11.68 5.99 -12.37
C VAL A 93 -10.49 6.07 -11.42
N LEU A 94 -9.50 5.20 -11.59
CA LEU A 94 -8.31 5.18 -10.72
C LEU A 94 -7.52 6.49 -10.82
N LEU A 95 -7.32 7.02 -12.03
CA LEU A 95 -6.65 8.30 -12.25
C LEU A 95 -7.42 9.46 -11.62
N LEU A 96 -8.75 9.49 -11.75
CA LEU A 96 -9.58 10.52 -11.10
C LEU A 96 -9.40 10.50 -9.57
N PHE A 97 -9.44 9.34 -8.94
CA PHE A 97 -9.20 9.23 -7.51
C PHE A 97 -7.77 9.62 -7.11
N ASP A 98 -6.77 9.28 -7.92
CA ASP A 98 -5.38 9.65 -7.66
C ASP A 98 -5.16 11.17 -7.81
N ILE A 99 -5.78 11.81 -8.81
CA ILE A 99 -5.76 13.26 -8.97
C ILE A 99 -6.45 13.95 -7.79
N LEU A 100 -7.61 13.45 -7.35
CA LEU A 100 -8.32 14.00 -6.19
C LEU A 100 -7.48 13.89 -4.92
N ARG A 101 -6.81 12.76 -4.73
CA ARG A 101 -5.90 12.55 -3.59
C ARG A 101 -4.73 13.52 -3.64
N GLU A 102 -4.07 13.66 -4.78
CA GLU A 102 -2.93 14.57 -4.96
C GLU A 102 -3.34 16.02 -4.74
N ALA A 103 -4.48 16.44 -5.30
CA ALA A 103 -5.02 17.77 -5.08
C ALA A 103 -5.29 18.04 -3.60
N ASN A 104 -5.87 17.05 -2.91
CA ASN A 104 -6.20 17.15 -1.48
C ASN A 104 -4.95 17.26 -0.59
N SER A 105 -3.86 16.59 -0.95
CA SER A 105 -2.59 16.64 -0.21
C SER A 105 -1.92 18.02 -0.24
N ARG A 106 -2.20 18.82 -1.29
CA ARG A 106 -1.62 20.16 -1.49
C ARG A 106 -2.49 21.30 -0.97
N MET A 107 -3.70 21.02 -0.51
CA MET A 107 -4.63 22.03 -0.03
C MET A 107 -4.54 22.27 1.48
N PRO A 108 -4.84 23.50 1.96
CA PRO A 108 -5.03 23.74 3.39
C PRO A 108 -6.15 22.87 3.94
N ARG A 109 -5.98 22.34 5.16
CA ARG A 109 -6.87 21.33 5.77
C ARG A 109 -8.37 21.67 5.69
N PHE A 110 -8.74 22.95 5.86
CA PHE A 110 -10.15 23.38 5.82
C PHE A 110 -10.77 23.33 4.41
N ALA A 111 -10.01 23.72 3.38
CA ALA A 111 -10.50 23.69 2.01
C ALA A 111 -10.43 22.26 1.41
N GLY A 112 -9.43 21.47 1.78
CA GLY A 112 -9.23 20.12 1.27
C GLY A 112 -10.36 19.16 1.62
N LEU A 113 -10.86 19.19 2.87
CA LEU A 113 -11.97 18.34 3.30
C LEU A 113 -13.25 18.61 2.52
N SER A 114 -13.65 19.89 2.39
CA SER A 114 -14.86 20.26 1.68
C SER A 114 -14.78 19.92 0.19
N LEU A 115 -13.64 20.22 -0.46
CA LEU A 115 -13.46 19.94 -1.88
C LEU A 115 -13.35 18.44 -2.17
N SER A 116 -12.71 17.68 -1.28
CA SER A 116 -12.60 16.22 -1.41
C SER A 116 -13.97 15.54 -1.36
N VAL A 117 -14.82 15.91 -0.40
CA VAL A 117 -16.17 15.35 -0.27
C VAL A 117 -17.04 15.75 -1.44
N VAL A 118 -17.08 17.04 -1.76
CA VAL A 118 -17.89 17.57 -2.88
C VAL A 118 -17.37 17.02 -4.21
N GLY A 119 -16.05 17.01 -4.41
CA GLY A 119 -15.43 16.49 -5.64
C GLY A 119 -15.75 15.02 -5.85
N ALA A 120 -15.60 14.18 -4.82
CA ALA A 120 -15.88 12.74 -4.92
C ALA A 120 -17.36 12.45 -5.20
N ILE A 121 -18.28 13.16 -4.53
CA ILE A 121 -19.72 12.99 -4.73
C ILE A 121 -20.14 13.52 -6.10
N VAL A 122 -19.75 14.76 -6.44
CA VAL A 122 -20.18 15.40 -7.70
C VAL A 122 -19.58 14.66 -8.90
N LEU A 123 -18.29 14.34 -8.87
CA LEU A 123 -17.65 13.63 -9.99
C LEU A 123 -18.19 12.21 -10.11
N GLY A 124 -18.35 11.48 -8.99
CA GLY A 124 -18.87 10.12 -9.01
C GLY A 124 -20.33 10.06 -9.48
N ASP A 125 -21.22 10.83 -8.87
CA ASP A 125 -22.65 10.83 -9.19
C ASP A 125 -22.93 11.41 -10.58
N ALA A 126 -22.27 12.53 -10.93
CA ALA A 126 -22.43 13.13 -12.26
C ALA A 126 -21.92 12.23 -13.39
N ALA A 127 -20.76 11.56 -13.19
CA ALA A 127 -20.20 10.65 -14.21
C ALA A 127 -21.08 9.41 -14.40
N ILE A 128 -21.65 8.86 -13.32
CA ILE A 128 -22.58 7.73 -13.39
C ILE A 128 -23.89 8.17 -14.05
N LYS A 129 -24.47 9.30 -13.68
CA LYS A 129 -25.71 9.82 -14.28
C LYS A 129 -25.56 10.19 -15.75
N ALA A 130 -24.39 10.67 -16.14
CA ALA A 130 -24.06 10.95 -17.53
C ALA A 130 -23.82 9.67 -18.37
N GLY A 131 -23.79 8.48 -17.76
CA GLY A 131 -23.49 7.23 -18.44
C GLY A 131 -22.05 7.12 -18.94
N LEU A 132 -21.13 7.88 -18.34
CA LEU A 132 -19.71 7.85 -18.68
C LEU A 132 -18.96 6.77 -17.90
N LEU A 133 -19.36 6.52 -16.64
CA LEU A 133 -18.75 5.54 -15.76
C LEU A 133 -19.82 4.67 -15.11
N GLY A 134 -19.54 3.41 -14.92
CA GLY A 134 -20.40 2.46 -14.22
C GLY A 134 -20.28 2.54 -12.70
N ALA A 135 -21.39 2.41 -12.02
CA ALA A 135 -21.41 2.39 -10.57
C ALA A 135 -20.48 1.31 -9.97
N PRO A 136 -20.36 0.08 -10.52
CA PRO A 136 -19.42 -0.92 -10.01
C PRO A 136 -17.95 -0.49 -10.10
N ALA A 137 -17.53 0.12 -11.22
CA ALA A 137 -16.17 0.57 -11.40
C ALA A 137 -15.81 1.70 -10.43
N VAL A 138 -16.71 2.69 -10.28
CA VAL A 138 -16.53 3.79 -9.33
C VAL A 138 -16.45 3.27 -7.89
N MET A 139 -17.32 2.33 -7.51
CA MET A 139 -17.31 1.71 -6.18
C MET A 139 -15.98 0.98 -5.90
N ILE A 140 -15.51 0.19 -6.85
CA ILE A 140 -14.24 -0.56 -6.73
C ILE A 140 -13.05 0.40 -6.69
N GLY A 141 -13.03 1.42 -7.54
CA GLY A 141 -12.00 2.46 -7.52
C GLY A 141 -11.95 3.22 -6.20
N ALA A 142 -13.11 3.58 -5.65
CA ALA A 142 -13.21 4.24 -4.35
C ALA A 142 -12.71 3.34 -3.22
N LEU A 143 -13.15 2.07 -3.16
CA LEU A 143 -12.69 1.11 -2.17
C LEU A 143 -11.17 0.91 -2.24
N SER A 144 -10.63 0.76 -3.45
CA SER A 144 -9.21 0.67 -3.70
C SER A 144 -8.48 1.94 -3.24
N GLY A 145 -9.02 3.13 -3.53
CA GLY A 145 -8.45 4.40 -3.08
C GLY A 145 -8.39 4.53 -1.57
N ILE A 146 -9.48 4.19 -0.88
CA ILE A 146 -9.56 4.22 0.60
C ILE A 146 -8.53 3.27 1.22
N GLY A 147 -8.36 2.07 0.65
CA GLY A 147 -7.39 1.11 1.15
C GLY A 147 -5.94 1.60 1.10
N LEU A 148 -5.57 2.46 0.15
CA LEU A 148 -4.24 3.05 0.09
C LEU A 148 -3.96 4.05 1.22
N TYR A 149 -4.98 4.65 1.82
CA TYR A 149 -4.78 5.57 2.96
C TYR A 149 -4.31 4.88 4.23
N THR A 150 -4.37 3.56 4.29
CA THR A 150 -3.83 2.81 5.44
C THR A 150 -2.31 2.89 5.53
N MET A 151 -1.64 3.26 4.41
CA MET A 151 -0.19 3.44 4.32
C MET A 151 0.14 4.76 3.63
N PRO A 152 0.12 5.88 4.36
CA PRO A 152 0.27 7.21 3.78
C PRO A 152 1.65 7.45 3.16
N ASP A 153 2.72 6.84 3.68
CA ASP A 153 4.09 7.11 3.26
C ASP A 153 4.42 6.59 1.85
N ASN A 154 3.81 5.47 1.43
CA ASN A 154 4.07 4.79 0.17
C ASN A 154 2.90 4.82 -0.82
N THR A 155 1.93 5.71 -0.64
CA THR A 155 0.70 5.76 -1.45
C THR A 155 0.96 5.93 -2.94
N LEU A 156 1.97 6.70 -3.34
CA LEU A 156 2.32 6.91 -4.74
C LEU A 156 2.82 5.61 -5.40
N LEU A 157 3.71 4.89 -4.72
CA LEU A 157 4.25 3.61 -5.19
C LEU A 157 3.13 2.58 -5.38
N PHE A 158 2.27 2.44 -4.38
CA PHE A 158 1.14 1.51 -4.44
C PHE A 158 0.10 1.91 -5.48
N SER A 159 -0.10 3.20 -5.72
CA SER A 159 -0.98 3.67 -6.78
C SER A 159 -0.43 3.33 -8.17
N LEU A 160 0.86 3.53 -8.41
CA LEU A 160 1.50 3.13 -9.66
C LEU A 160 1.44 1.61 -9.86
N LEU A 161 1.73 0.84 -8.81
CA LEU A 161 1.66 -0.61 -8.85
C LEU A 161 0.24 -1.10 -9.17
N ARG A 162 -0.77 -0.50 -8.55
CA ARG A 162 -2.19 -0.75 -8.83
C ARG A 162 -2.54 -0.50 -10.29
N LEU A 163 -2.11 0.64 -10.86
CA LEU A 163 -2.32 0.96 -12.27
C LEU A 163 -1.68 -0.07 -13.20
N VAL A 164 -0.42 -0.44 -12.94
CA VAL A 164 0.31 -1.44 -13.74
C VAL A 164 -0.38 -2.80 -13.67
N LEU A 165 -0.76 -3.26 -12.47
CA LEU A 165 -1.46 -4.54 -12.33
C LEU A 165 -2.86 -4.52 -12.96
N THR A 166 -3.57 -3.40 -12.89
CA THR A 166 -4.86 -3.23 -13.58
C THR A 166 -4.69 -3.31 -15.09
N LEU A 167 -3.64 -2.69 -15.63
CA LEU A 167 -3.32 -2.78 -17.06
C LEU A 167 -3.01 -4.22 -17.48
N VAL A 168 -2.15 -4.91 -16.72
CA VAL A 168 -1.81 -6.32 -16.99
C VAL A 168 -3.05 -7.22 -16.88
N GLY A 169 -3.87 -7.05 -15.85
CA GLY A 169 -5.12 -7.79 -15.66
C GLY A 169 -6.11 -7.55 -16.80
N GLY A 170 -6.19 -6.32 -17.32
CA GLY A 170 -7.05 -5.98 -18.44
C GLY A 170 -6.57 -6.46 -19.81
N LEU A 171 -5.27 -6.65 -20.00
CA LEU A 171 -4.67 -7.12 -21.26
C LEU A 171 -4.50 -8.64 -21.31
N MET A 172 -4.10 -9.26 -20.19
CA MET A 172 -3.72 -10.68 -20.13
C MET A 172 -4.63 -11.52 -19.21
N GLY A 173 -5.62 -10.91 -18.59
CA GLY A 173 -6.55 -11.59 -17.70
C GLY A 173 -5.91 -12.06 -16.38
N LEU A 174 -6.58 -12.98 -15.68
CA LEU A 174 -6.10 -13.54 -14.40
C LEU A 174 -4.75 -14.23 -14.54
N TYR A 175 -4.47 -14.86 -15.66
CA TYR A 175 -3.19 -15.51 -15.92
C TYR A 175 -2.04 -14.49 -15.91
N GLY A 176 -2.20 -13.38 -16.62
CA GLY A 176 -1.24 -12.29 -16.62
C GLY A 176 -1.05 -11.68 -15.22
N LEU A 177 -2.14 -11.54 -14.47
CA LEU A 177 -2.09 -11.01 -13.11
C LEU A 177 -1.30 -11.92 -12.16
N ILE A 178 -1.45 -13.24 -12.27
CA ILE A 178 -0.67 -14.21 -11.48
C ILE A 178 0.80 -14.13 -11.85
N ILE A 179 1.15 -14.09 -13.13
CA ILE A 179 2.55 -13.97 -13.57
C ILE A 179 3.16 -12.65 -13.08
N ALA A 180 2.45 -11.53 -13.26
CA ALA A 180 2.92 -10.23 -12.78
C ALA A 180 3.11 -10.20 -11.27
N GLY A 181 2.20 -10.82 -10.51
CA GLY A 181 2.31 -10.97 -9.06
C GLY A 181 3.54 -11.79 -8.64
N LEU A 182 3.81 -12.91 -9.32
CA LEU A 182 5.01 -13.72 -9.07
C LEU A 182 6.29 -12.98 -9.43
N MET A 183 6.31 -12.25 -10.55
CA MET A 183 7.46 -11.41 -10.93
C MET A 183 7.71 -10.30 -9.90
N LEU A 184 6.66 -9.64 -9.44
CA LEU A 184 6.76 -8.62 -8.39
C LEU A 184 7.30 -9.22 -7.10
N LEU A 185 6.77 -10.36 -6.67
CA LEU A 185 7.23 -11.05 -5.46
C LEU A 185 8.71 -11.44 -5.59
N SER A 186 9.11 -12.00 -6.73
CA SER A 186 10.51 -12.35 -7.02
C SER A 186 11.43 -11.12 -6.99
N TYR A 187 10.98 -10.01 -7.54
CA TYR A 187 11.71 -8.74 -7.49
C TYR A 187 11.86 -8.24 -6.04
N MET A 188 10.79 -8.24 -5.26
CA MET A 188 10.82 -7.81 -3.85
C MET A 188 11.74 -8.66 -2.99
N ILE A 189 11.84 -9.98 -3.25
CA ILE A 189 12.77 -10.89 -2.55
C ILE A 189 14.23 -10.54 -2.87
N GLY A 190 14.51 -10.14 -4.11
CA GLY A 190 15.86 -9.75 -4.56
C GLY A 190 16.26 -8.34 -4.14
N LEU A 191 15.31 -7.51 -3.69
CA LEU A 191 15.59 -6.13 -3.31
C LEU A 191 16.28 -6.08 -1.94
N SER A 192 17.37 -5.32 -1.87
CA SER A 192 18.07 -5.03 -0.62
C SER A 192 18.22 -3.52 -0.45
N ASP A 193 17.85 -3.02 0.71
CA ASP A 193 18.00 -1.61 1.07
C ASP A 193 19.05 -1.45 2.17
N PHE A 194 20.11 -0.67 1.90
CA PHE A 194 21.25 -0.45 2.79
C PHE A 194 21.85 -1.74 3.42
N GLY A 195 21.85 -2.84 2.65
CA GLY A 195 22.39 -4.14 3.09
C GLY A 195 21.46 -4.96 3.96
N SER A 196 20.20 -4.55 4.11
CA SER A 196 19.12 -5.34 4.70
C SER A 196 18.15 -5.77 3.61
N PRO A 197 17.72 -7.05 3.56
CA PRO A 197 16.74 -7.52 2.58
C PRO A 197 15.39 -6.81 2.82
N TYR A 198 14.77 -6.30 1.75
CA TYR A 198 13.54 -5.51 1.81
C TYR A 198 12.37 -6.26 2.47
N LEU A 199 12.26 -7.57 2.20
CA LEU A 199 11.23 -8.45 2.78
C LEU A 199 11.64 -9.10 4.11
N ALA A 200 12.73 -8.65 4.75
CA ALA A 200 13.04 -9.14 6.10
C ALA A 200 11.87 -8.84 7.06
N PRO A 201 11.54 -9.75 7.99
CA PRO A 201 12.17 -11.04 8.35
C PRO A 201 11.57 -12.25 7.62
N PHE A 202 10.76 -12.07 6.57
CA PHE A 202 10.14 -13.20 5.87
C PHE A 202 11.10 -13.84 4.86
N ALA A 203 11.82 -12.99 4.12
CA ALA A 203 12.82 -13.42 3.16
C ALA A 203 14.09 -12.55 3.28
N PRO A 204 15.20 -13.07 3.89
CA PRO A 204 15.36 -14.38 4.54
C PRO A 204 14.59 -14.53 5.85
N SER A 205 14.28 -15.78 6.21
CA SER A 205 13.53 -16.09 7.42
C SER A 205 14.37 -15.88 8.69
N ILE A 206 14.12 -14.79 9.42
CA ILE A 206 14.80 -14.47 10.68
C ILE A 206 13.78 -14.62 11.81
N GLU A 207 13.88 -15.72 12.57
CA GLU A 207 12.88 -16.06 13.59
C GLU A 207 12.80 -15.04 14.73
N GLN A 208 13.91 -14.38 15.06
CA GLN A 208 13.94 -13.36 16.10
C GLN A 208 13.10 -12.14 15.73
N ASP A 209 13.22 -11.68 14.50
CA ASP A 209 12.57 -10.47 14.02
C ASP A 209 11.09 -10.71 13.65
N LYS A 210 10.70 -11.97 13.40
CA LYS A 210 9.30 -12.38 13.22
C LYS A 210 8.42 -12.14 14.44
N LYS A 211 9.03 -12.06 15.63
CA LYS A 211 8.29 -11.85 16.89
C LYS A 211 7.59 -10.50 16.96
N ASP A 212 8.05 -9.50 16.22
CA ASP A 212 7.42 -8.18 16.15
C ASP A 212 7.11 -7.75 14.71
N ALA A 213 6.93 -8.71 13.80
CA ALA A 213 6.53 -8.42 12.41
C ALA A 213 5.01 -8.19 12.31
N LEU A 214 4.26 -9.15 11.78
CA LEU A 214 2.80 -9.11 11.70
C LEU A 214 2.12 -9.41 13.04
N PHE A 215 2.75 -10.23 13.88
CA PHE A 215 2.26 -10.56 15.22
C PHE A 215 3.07 -9.79 16.25
N LYS A 216 2.41 -8.87 16.96
CA LYS A 216 3.04 -8.19 18.10
C LYS A 216 3.01 -9.12 19.31
N ARG A 217 4.19 -9.44 19.84
CA ARG A 217 4.32 -10.10 21.15
C ARG A 217 4.43 -9.09 22.27
N ASP A 218 4.26 -9.57 23.51
CA ASP A 218 4.42 -8.74 24.71
C ASP A 218 5.83 -8.14 24.76
N ILE A 219 5.92 -6.88 25.21
CA ILE A 219 7.15 -6.10 25.30
C ILE A 219 8.22 -6.85 26.14
N TYR A 220 7.81 -7.60 27.15
CA TYR A 220 8.69 -8.41 27.99
C TYR A 220 9.38 -9.56 27.25
N SER A 221 8.88 -9.96 26.07
CA SER A 221 9.48 -11.01 25.23
C SER A 221 10.43 -10.49 24.16
N LEU A 222 10.59 -9.16 24.05
CA LEU A 222 11.44 -8.47 23.08
C LEU A 222 12.78 -8.07 23.70
N ASP A 223 13.51 -9.03 24.24
CA ASP A 223 14.79 -8.79 24.96
C ASP A 223 15.96 -8.41 24.05
N LYS A 224 15.84 -8.60 22.74
CA LYS A 224 16.93 -8.42 21.78
C LYS A 224 16.51 -7.50 20.63
N ARG A 225 17.47 -6.67 20.18
CA ARG A 225 17.26 -5.83 18.98
C ARG A 225 17.05 -6.67 17.72
N PRO A 226 16.28 -6.18 16.73
CA PRO A 226 16.10 -6.85 15.45
C PRO A 226 17.45 -7.08 14.75
N HIS A 227 17.68 -8.28 14.25
CA HIS A 227 18.89 -8.64 13.51
C HIS A 227 18.94 -8.02 12.10
N SER A 228 17.79 -7.75 11.52
CA SER A 228 17.66 -7.11 10.20
C SER A 228 18.19 -5.68 10.17
N ILE A 229 18.23 -5.00 11.33
CA ILE A 229 18.73 -3.63 11.46
C ILE A 229 20.19 -3.68 11.92
N ARG A 230 21.13 -3.46 11.00
CA ARG A 230 22.56 -3.36 11.36
C ARG A 230 22.76 -2.17 12.30
N THR A 231 23.31 -2.45 13.49
CA THR A 231 23.72 -1.39 14.40
C THR A 231 24.94 -0.67 13.83
N VAL A 232 24.89 0.65 13.74
CA VAL A 232 26.08 1.46 13.50
C VAL A 232 26.98 1.29 14.73
N SER A 233 28.18 0.70 14.54
CA SER A 233 29.16 0.53 15.61
C SER A 233 29.71 1.90 16.00
N TYR A 234 29.31 2.42 17.14
CA TYR A 234 29.81 3.68 17.71
C TYR A 234 31.23 3.55 18.33
N THR A 235 31.94 2.46 18.07
CA THR A 235 33.28 2.22 18.62
C THR A 235 34.28 3.31 18.24
N HIS A 236 34.12 3.98 17.09
CA HIS A 236 34.97 5.11 16.70
C HIS A 236 34.61 6.46 17.34
N LEU A 237 33.40 6.66 17.85
CA LEU A 237 32.99 7.91 18.50
C LEU A 237 33.47 7.99 19.95
N ARG A 238 33.54 6.86 20.67
CA ARG A 238 34.10 6.82 22.03
C ARG A 238 35.62 7.07 22.07
N ALA A 239 36.36 6.75 21.02
CA ALA A 239 37.80 7.00 20.97
C ALA A 239 38.14 8.50 20.82
N HIS A 240 37.19 9.34 20.41
CA HIS A 240 37.40 10.80 20.32
C HIS A 240 37.02 11.55 21.63
N GLU A 241 36.07 11.03 22.41
CA GLU A 241 35.69 11.68 23.70
C GLU A 241 36.74 11.47 24.78
N THR A 242 37.46 10.36 24.82
CA THR A 242 38.51 10.10 25.81
C THR A 242 39.81 10.88 25.55
N ARG A 243 39.90 11.61 24.44
CA ARG A 243 41.12 12.41 24.11
C ARG A 243 41.05 13.88 24.52
N HIS A 244 39.93 14.31 25.06
CA HIS A 244 39.74 15.71 25.54
C HIS A 244 39.85 15.89 27.04
N ASP A 245 40.03 14.80 27.82
CA ASP A 245 40.15 14.84 29.28
C ASP A 245 41.57 14.49 29.79
N LEU A 246 42.62 14.83 28.99
CA LEU A 246 44.04 14.82 29.42
C LEU A 246 44.71 16.13 29.15
#